data_848d181a211c13c058c301e710c1e57c
#
_entry.id   848d181a211c13c058c301e710c1e57c
#
_cell.length_a   1.000
_cell.length_b   1.000
_cell.length_c   1.000
_cell.angle_alpha   90.00
_cell.angle_beta   90.00
_cell.angle_gamma   90.00
#
_symmetry.space_group_name_H-M   'P 1'
#
loop_
_entity.id
_entity.type
_entity.pdbx_description
1 polymer ?
#
loop_
_entity_poly.entity_id
_entity_poly.type
_entity_poly.pdbx_seq_one_letter_code
_entity_poly.pdbx_strand_id
1 'polypeptide(L)'
;MEEKDKDLNQVSETKEAEAAERAQKIEEQSSKLMEEKQIQSADSIDVLYYAGCTASYDINVKEVGINTLNILDALGIKFGILGTEEKCCGSPFLRIGDYEFERLAEYNIRLFNSLNVKMLITACAGCYRTISVDYKKMGTLNMEVLHISQLLLRLIKEKKIELKQEVLSKVTYHDPCHLGRHSNVYDTPREILKAIPGLEFVEMDRIREFSRCCGAGGGFKAGFSDIQNRMAQERVKDADKTGAERLVTTCPFCYQGLQIGITALKSRLKMTDLSELVALSMGIGAKG
;
A
#
# COMPACT_ATOMS: atom_id res chain seq x y z
N MET A 1 22.07 -38.88 -11.32
CA MET A 1 21.99 -37.65 -10.47
C MET A 1 22.02 -36.41 -11.32
N GLU A 2 22.90 -36.27 -12.31
CA GLU A 2 23.02 -35.12 -13.18
C GLU A 2 21.79 -34.84 -14.12
N GLU A 3 21.06 -35.87 -14.53
CA GLU A 3 19.88 -35.70 -15.39
C GLU A 3 18.66 -35.11 -14.63
N LYS A 4 18.47 -35.45 -13.35
CA LYS A 4 17.41 -34.89 -12.50
C LYS A 4 17.66 -33.43 -12.12
N ASP A 5 18.92 -33.03 -11.99
CA ASP A 5 19.28 -31.63 -11.69
C ASP A 5 19.10 -30.72 -12.91
N LYS A 6 19.27 -31.25 -14.13
CA LYS A 6 18.97 -30.51 -15.38
C LYS A 6 17.48 -30.28 -15.58
N ASP A 7 16.65 -31.27 -15.32
CA ASP A 7 15.18 -31.12 -15.43
C ASP A 7 14.64 -30.12 -14.39
N LEU A 8 15.16 -30.11 -13.17
CA LEU A 8 14.76 -29.17 -12.13
C LEU A 8 15.15 -27.72 -12.46
N ASN A 9 16.33 -27.50 -13.02
CA ASN A 9 16.77 -26.17 -13.47
C ASN A 9 15.94 -25.67 -14.66
N GLN A 10 15.61 -26.53 -15.63
CA GLN A 10 14.83 -26.15 -16.81
C GLN A 10 13.36 -25.82 -16.42
N VAL A 11 12.79 -26.51 -15.44
CA VAL A 11 11.45 -26.22 -14.89
C VAL A 11 11.47 -24.92 -14.06
N SER A 12 12.59 -24.59 -13.39
CA SER A 12 12.73 -23.32 -12.67
C SER A 12 12.83 -22.14 -13.63
N GLU A 13 13.66 -22.24 -14.68
CA GLU A 13 13.82 -21.20 -15.70
C GLU A 13 12.54 -20.92 -16.48
N THR A 14 11.75 -21.96 -16.81
CA THR A 14 10.44 -21.77 -17.47
C THR A 14 9.44 -21.05 -16.58
N LYS A 15 9.37 -21.38 -15.30
CA LYS A 15 8.47 -20.70 -14.33
C LYS A 15 8.87 -19.25 -14.09
N GLU A 16 10.15 -18.95 -14.05
CA GLU A 16 10.66 -17.58 -13.92
C GLU A 16 10.35 -16.75 -15.17
N ALA A 17 10.48 -17.33 -16.37
CA ALA A 17 10.13 -16.66 -17.62
C ALA A 17 8.62 -16.40 -17.73
N GLU A 18 7.77 -17.36 -17.37
CA GLU A 18 6.31 -17.20 -17.34
C GLU A 18 5.87 -16.13 -16.31
N ALA A 19 6.53 -16.07 -15.15
CA ALA A 19 6.28 -15.06 -14.14
C ALA A 19 6.69 -13.66 -14.62
N ALA A 20 7.82 -13.54 -15.31
CA ALA A 20 8.30 -12.28 -15.89
C ALA A 20 7.37 -11.77 -16.99
N GLU A 21 6.94 -12.66 -17.92
CA GLU A 21 5.99 -12.30 -18.97
C GLU A 21 4.64 -11.83 -18.40
N ARG A 22 4.16 -12.51 -17.36
CA ARG A 22 2.93 -12.14 -16.68
C ARG A 22 3.07 -10.80 -15.97
N ALA A 23 4.18 -10.53 -15.30
CA ALA A 23 4.46 -9.25 -14.67
C ALA A 23 4.48 -8.11 -15.68
N GLN A 24 5.09 -8.32 -16.86
CA GLN A 24 5.11 -7.35 -17.94
C GLN A 24 3.70 -7.05 -18.47
N LYS A 25 2.87 -8.08 -18.68
CA LYS A 25 1.47 -7.89 -19.11
C LYS A 25 0.66 -7.09 -18.10
N ILE A 26 0.84 -7.36 -16.80
CA ILE A 26 0.16 -6.60 -15.73
C ILE A 26 0.62 -5.14 -15.75
N GLU A 27 1.90 -4.87 -15.96
CA GLU A 27 2.45 -3.52 -16.04
C GLU A 27 1.88 -2.75 -17.25
N GLU A 28 1.82 -3.37 -18.42
CA GLU A 28 1.24 -2.79 -19.65
C GLU A 28 -0.26 -2.50 -19.47
N GLN A 29 -1.02 -3.45 -18.91
CA GLN A 29 -2.44 -3.26 -18.61
C GLN A 29 -2.66 -2.14 -17.59
N SER A 30 -1.84 -2.07 -16.55
CA SER A 30 -1.95 -1.04 -15.52
C SER A 30 -1.57 0.34 -16.04
N SER A 31 -0.59 0.44 -16.93
CA SER A 31 -0.21 1.69 -17.59
C SER A 31 -1.36 2.22 -18.45
N LYS A 32 -1.98 1.33 -19.24
CA LYS A 32 -3.16 1.67 -20.04
C LYS A 32 -4.34 2.09 -19.16
N LEU A 33 -4.58 1.37 -18.07
CA LEU A 33 -5.63 1.70 -17.11
C LEU A 33 -5.39 3.09 -16.47
N MET A 34 -4.14 3.43 -16.13
CA MET A 34 -3.82 4.76 -15.60
C MET A 34 -4.12 5.87 -16.59
N GLU A 35 -3.83 5.68 -17.89
CA GLU A 35 -4.17 6.64 -18.93
C GLU A 35 -5.70 6.80 -19.07
N GLU A 36 -6.44 5.70 -19.10
CA GLU A 36 -7.91 5.68 -19.22
C GLU A 36 -8.59 6.30 -18.00
N LYS A 37 -8.03 6.16 -16.80
CA LYS A 37 -8.61 6.66 -15.54
C LYS A 37 -8.14 8.07 -15.15
N GLN A 38 -7.26 8.69 -15.93
CA GLN A 38 -6.91 10.09 -15.70
C GLN A 38 -8.14 10.97 -15.85
N ILE A 39 -8.46 11.75 -14.81
CA ILE A 39 -9.64 12.61 -14.78
C ILE A 39 -9.48 13.70 -15.85
N GLN A 40 -10.41 13.71 -16.80
CA GLN A 40 -10.65 14.83 -17.70
C GLN A 40 -11.86 15.58 -17.15
N SER A 41 -11.88 16.88 -17.22
CA SER A 41 -12.77 17.83 -16.54
C SER A 41 -14.29 17.61 -16.66
N ALA A 42 -14.74 16.56 -17.32
CA ALA A 42 -16.14 16.23 -17.54
C ALA A 42 -16.56 14.84 -17.00
N ASP A 43 -15.66 14.09 -16.39
CA ASP A 43 -15.94 12.69 -16.03
C ASP A 43 -16.71 12.62 -14.72
N SER A 44 -17.84 11.91 -14.74
CA SER A 44 -18.60 11.55 -13.55
C SER A 44 -17.92 10.37 -12.86
N ILE A 45 -17.12 10.64 -11.84
CA ILE A 45 -16.53 9.63 -10.98
C ILE A 45 -17.13 9.70 -9.58
N ASP A 46 -17.22 8.53 -8.91
CA ASP A 46 -17.67 8.47 -7.51
C ASP A 46 -16.51 8.54 -6.53
N VAL A 47 -15.33 8.08 -6.96
CA VAL A 47 -14.14 7.90 -6.13
C VAL A 47 -12.93 8.55 -6.77
N LEU A 48 -12.21 9.38 -6.01
CA LEU A 48 -10.86 9.82 -6.35
C LEU A 48 -9.86 8.87 -5.72
N TYR A 49 -9.05 8.19 -6.53
CA TYR A 49 -7.88 7.49 -6.01
C TYR A 49 -6.67 8.42 -6.00
N TYR A 50 -6.24 8.77 -4.80
CA TYR A 50 -5.03 9.54 -4.54
C TYR A 50 -3.86 8.57 -4.33
N ALA A 51 -3.00 8.43 -5.35
CA ALA A 51 -1.91 7.44 -5.37
C ALA A 51 -0.80 7.77 -4.35
N GLY A 52 -0.47 9.04 -4.23
CA GLY A 52 0.61 9.53 -3.38
C GLY A 52 1.99 9.37 -4.01
N CYS A 53 2.90 10.27 -3.63
CA CYS A 53 4.21 10.40 -4.28
C CYS A 53 5.07 9.11 -4.22
N THR A 54 5.05 8.37 -3.11
CA THR A 54 5.91 7.18 -2.97
C THR A 54 5.49 6.06 -3.91
N ALA A 55 4.19 5.77 -4.02
CA ALA A 55 3.70 4.74 -4.94
C ALA A 55 3.84 5.17 -6.41
N SER A 56 3.85 6.49 -6.69
CA SER A 56 3.97 7.02 -8.05
C SER A 56 5.41 7.06 -8.57
N TYR A 57 6.39 7.37 -7.69
CA TYR A 57 7.76 7.65 -8.14
C TYR A 57 8.80 6.62 -7.72
N ASP A 58 8.51 5.75 -6.75
CA ASP A 58 9.45 4.71 -6.32
C ASP A 58 9.12 3.39 -7.01
N ILE A 59 10.00 2.97 -7.92
CA ILE A 59 9.84 1.72 -8.68
C ILE A 59 9.71 0.48 -7.79
N ASN A 60 10.30 0.49 -6.58
CA ASN A 60 10.28 -0.66 -5.68
C ASN A 60 8.94 -0.83 -4.95
N VAL A 61 8.06 0.17 -5.00
CA VAL A 61 6.76 0.15 -4.32
C VAL A 61 5.58 0.53 -5.23
N LYS A 62 5.83 0.69 -6.53
CA LYS A 62 4.78 1.00 -7.52
C LYS A 62 3.65 -0.04 -7.54
N GLU A 63 3.97 -1.30 -7.21
CA GLU A 63 3.00 -2.39 -7.13
C GLU A 63 1.85 -2.11 -6.14
N VAL A 64 2.09 -1.32 -5.10
CA VAL A 64 1.02 -0.89 -4.17
C VAL A 64 -0.05 -0.08 -4.90
N GLY A 65 0.39 0.85 -5.76
CA GLY A 65 -0.50 1.65 -6.61
C GLY A 65 -1.22 0.79 -7.65
N ILE A 66 -0.48 -0.04 -8.36
CA ILE A 66 -0.98 -0.94 -9.42
C ILE A 66 -2.03 -1.89 -8.87
N ASN A 67 -1.75 -2.59 -7.78
CA ASN A 67 -2.70 -3.51 -7.16
C ASN A 67 -3.98 -2.78 -6.71
N THR A 68 -3.85 -1.57 -6.17
CA THR A 68 -5.01 -0.76 -5.79
C THR A 68 -5.87 -0.42 -6.99
N LEU A 69 -5.27 0.06 -8.11
CA LEU A 69 -5.99 0.35 -9.36
C LEU A 69 -6.72 -0.88 -9.89
N ASN A 70 -6.03 -2.02 -9.97
CA ASN A 70 -6.59 -3.25 -10.49
C ASN A 70 -7.76 -3.77 -9.63
N ILE A 71 -7.68 -3.63 -8.31
CA ILE A 71 -8.78 -3.98 -7.39
C ILE A 71 -9.99 -3.09 -7.67
N LEU A 72 -9.81 -1.77 -7.75
CA LEU A 72 -10.91 -0.83 -7.98
C LEU A 72 -11.59 -1.07 -9.32
N ASP A 73 -10.81 -1.33 -10.37
CA ASP A 73 -11.32 -1.60 -11.71
C ASP A 73 -12.08 -2.95 -11.77
N ALA A 74 -11.51 -4.01 -11.20
CA ALA A 74 -12.16 -5.33 -11.13
C ALA A 74 -13.49 -5.31 -10.34
N LEU A 75 -13.65 -4.37 -9.43
CA LEU A 75 -14.90 -4.15 -8.68
C LEU A 75 -15.91 -3.25 -9.42
N GLY A 76 -15.57 -2.76 -10.60
CA GLY A 76 -16.41 -1.85 -11.37
C GLY A 76 -16.65 -0.51 -10.68
N ILE A 77 -15.77 -0.08 -9.77
CA ILE A 77 -15.86 1.20 -9.09
C ILE A 77 -15.55 2.31 -10.10
N LYS A 78 -16.43 3.30 -10.19
CA LYS A 78 -16.19 4.49 -11.01
C LYS A 78 -15.18 5.40 -10.32
N PHE A 79 -13.92 5.20 -10.59
CA PHE A 79 -12.84 6.00 -9.99
C PHE A 79 -12.03 6.75 -11.05
N GLY A 80 -11.33 7.78 -10.60
CA GLY A 80 -10.36 8.52 -11.39
C GLY A 80 -9.10 8.82 -10.60
N ILE A 81 -8.02 9.15 -11.31
CA ILE A 81 -6.74 9.60 -10.77
C ILE A 81 -6.39 10.98 -11.32
N LEU A 82 -5.62 11.74 -10.55
CA LEU A 82 -5.24 13.12 -10.93
C LEU A 82 -4.09 13.17 -11.94
N GLY A 83 -3.34 12.06 -12.14
CA GLY A 83 -2.18 12.02 -13.01
C GLY A 83 -1.15 13.08 -12.62
N THR A 84 -0.74 13.92 -13.58
CA THR A 84 0.27 14.98 -13.36
C THR A 84 -0.20 16.13 -12.48
N GLU A 85 -1.51 16.27 -12.27
CA GLU A 85 -2.09 17.29 -11.39
C GLU A 85 -1.99 16.90 -9.91
N GLU A 86 -1.70 15.63 -9.60
CA GLU A 86 -1.53 15.18 -8.22
C GLU A 86 -0.30 15.81 -7.59
N LYS A 87 -0.50 16.59 -6.52
CA LYS A 87 0.58 17.15 -5.71
C LYS A 87 0.76 16.33 -4.44
N CYS A 88 1.93 16.41 -3.82
CA CYS A 88 2.20 15.76 -2.53
C CYS A 88 1.14 16.15 -1.48
N CYS A 89 0.78 15.22 -0.60
CA CYS A 89 -0.12 15.52 0.52
C CYS A 89 0.49 16.47 1.58
N GLY A 90 1.76 16.78 1.48
CA GLY A 90 2.44 17.65 2.44
C GLY A 90 2.85 16.99 3.76
N SER A 91 2.58 15.70 3.97
CA SER A 91 2.89 15.01 5.23
C SER A 91 4.35 15.18 5.70
N PRO A 92 5.39 15.05 4.87
CA PRO A 92 6.77 15.28 5.29
C PRO A 92 7.01 16.73 5.75
N PHE A 93 6.49 17.70 5.01
CA PHE A 93 6.65 19.13 5.31
C PHE A 93 6.00 19.49 6.65
N LEU A 94 4.77 19.02 6.89
CA LEU A 94 4.10 19.21 8.18
C LEU A 94 4.94 18.67 9.36
N ARG A 95 5.60 17.51 9.18
CA ARG A 95 6.37 16.86 10.27
C ARG A 95 7.69 17.56 10.58
N ILE A 96 8.25 18.29 9.64
CA ILE A 96 9.47 19.10 9.85
C ILE A 96 9.16 20.59 10.14
N GLY A 97 7.88 20.98 10.14
CA GLY A 97 7.47 22.36 10.40
C GLY A 97 7.72 23.32 9.24
N ASP A 98 7.68 22.82 7.99
CA ASP A 98 7.89 23.61 6.80
C ASP A 98 6.55 24.17 6.28
N TYR A 99 6.51 25.46 5.95
CA TYR A 99 5.33 26.18 5.45
C TYR A 99 4.83 25.67 4.07
N GLU A 100 5.61 24.88 3.37
CA GLU A 100 5.20 24.22 2.13
C GLU A 100 3.97 23.33 2.36
N PHE A 101 3.76 22.86 3.59
CA PHE A 101 2.56 22.10 3.94
C PHE A 101 1.28 22.88 3.69
N GLU A 102 1.22 24.15 4.15
CA GLU A 102 0.03 24.98 4.00
C GLU A 102 -0.31 25.19 2.52
N ARG A 103 0.70 25.50 1.70
CA ARG A 103 0.55 25.71 0.25
C ARG A 103 0.00 24.47 -0.45
N LEU A 104 0.54 23.29 -0.13
CA LEU A 104 0.10 22.01 -0.69
C LEU A 104 -1.31 21.65 -0.22
N ALA A 105 -1.61 21.84 1.06
CA ALA A 105 -2.93 21.57 1.62
C ALA A 105 -4.01 22.42 0.99
N GLU A 106 -3.80 23.74 0.86
CA GLU A 106 -4.74 24.65 0.21
C GLU A 106 -4.97 24.28 -1.26
N TYR A 107 -3.91 23.96 -2.00
CA TYR A 107 -4.03 23.52 -3.39
C TYR A 107 -4.88 22.26 -3.49
N ASN A 108 -4.54 21.23 -2.72
CA ASN A 108 -5.22 19.95 -2.75
C ASN A 108 -6.68 20.06 -2.30
N ILE A 109 -6.98 20.83 -1.25
CA ILE A 109 -8.37 21.05 -0.79
C ILE A 109 -9.21 21.70 -1.90
N ARG A 110 -8.69 22.75 -2.56
CA ARG A 110 -9.39 23.39 -3.68
C ARG A 110 -9.62 22.40 -4.83
N LEU A 111 -8.59 21.67 -5.24
CA LEU A 111 -8.67 20.70 -6.32
C LEU A 111 -9.67 19.59 -6.01
N PHE A 112 -9.56 18.97 -4.83
CA PHE A 112 -10.45 17.86 -4.45
C PHE A 112 -11.91 18.31 -4.42
N ASN A 113 -12.19 19.45 -3.81
CA ASN A 113 -13.57 20.00 -3.73
C ASN A 113 -14.14 20.38 -5.11
N SER A 114 -13.29 20.71 -6.10
CA SER A 114 -13.75 21.03 -7.45
C SER A 114 -14.21 19.81 -8.26
N LEU A 115 -13.79 18.59 -7.86
CA LEU A 115 -14.10 17.36 -8.59
C LEU A 115 -15.50 16.81 -8.31
N ASN A 116 -16.19 17.31 -7.28
CA ASN A 116 -17.52 16.84 -6.86
C ASN A 116 -17.62 15.32 -6.64
N VAL A 117 -16.54 14.69 -6.18
CA VAL A 117 -16.49 13.26 -5.83
C VAL A 117 -17.00 13.02 -4.41
N LYS A 118 -17.56 11.82 -4.18
CA LYS A 118 -18.11 11.46 -2.85
C LYS A 118 -17.03 10.94 -1.89
N MET A 119 -15.95 10.39 -2.45
CA MET A 119 -14.93 9.68 -1.67
C MET A 119 -13.54 9.89 -2.25
N LEU A 120 -12.56 10.09 -1.38
CA LEU A 120 -11.13 10.00 -1.69
C LEU A 120 -10.56 8.79 -0.99
N ILE A 121 -9.85 7.95 -1.72
CA ILE A 121 -9.11 6.81 -1.17
C ILE A 121 -7.63 6.94 -1.43
N THR A 122 -6.82 6.41 -0.52
CA THR A 122 -5.37 6.31 -0.68
C THR A 122 -4.84 5.04 -0.02
N ALA A 123 -3.78 4.47 -0.59
CA ALA A 123 -3.08 3.32 -0.02
C ALA A 123 -1.95 3.73 0.95
N CYS A 124 -1.70 5.04 1.10
CA CYS A 124 -0.64 5.54 1.96
C CYS A 124 -1.18 6.01 3.31
N ALA A 125 -0.72 5.39 4.39
CA ALA A 125 -1.09 5.77 5.77
C ALA A 125 -0.73 7.23 6.10
N GLY A 126 0.38 7.74 5.56
CA GLY A 126 0.79 9.15 5.72
C GLY A 126 -0.17 10.10 5.02
N CYS A 127 -0.52 9.82 3.77
CA CYS A 127 -1.50 10.60 3.01
C CYS A 127 -2.88 10.56 3.67
N TYR A 128 -3.34 9.37 4.06
CA TYR A 128 -4.62 9.20 4.76
C TYR A 128 -4.69 10.08 6.01
N ARG A 129 -3.71 9.98 6.91
CA ARG A 129 -3.68 10.78 8.14
C ARG A 129 -3.67 12.28 7.84
N THR A 130 -2.83 12.70 6.89
CA THR A 130 -2.68 14.12 6.57
C THR A 130 -3.95 14.69 5.96
N ILE A 131 -4.53 14.02 4.96
CA ILE A 131 -5.73 14.49 4.27
C ILE A 131 -6.97 14.40 5.18
N SER A 132 -7.17 13.27 5.89
CA SER A 132 -8.38 13.06 6.70
C SER A 132 -8.42 13.87 8.00
N VAL A 133 -7.27 14.25 8.55
CA VAL A 133 -7.18 14.89 9.87
C VAL A 133 -6.49 16.24 9.83
N ASP A 134 -5.28 16.30 9.25
CA ASP A 134 -4.47 17.52 9.34
C ASP A 134 -5.04 18.63 8.42
N TYR A 135 -5.58 18.29 7.23
CA TYR A 135 -6.23 19.26 6.33
C TYR A 135 -7.45 19.94 6.94
N LYS A 136 -8.12 19.31 7.93
CA LYS A 136 -9.27 19.96 8.63
C LYS A 136 -8.90 21.26 9.34
N LYS A 137 -7.61 21.49 9.60
CA LYS A 137 -7.11 22.74 10.16
C LYS A 137 -6.94 23.83 9.10
N MET A 138 -6.90 23.45 7.82
CA MET A 138 -6.67 24.33 6.67
C MET A 138 -7.94 24.63 5.89
N GLY A 139 -8.94 23.71 5.99
CA GLY A 139 -10.20 23.86 5.26
C GLY A 139 -11.09 22.64 5.36
N THR A 140 -12.24 22.69 4.72
CA THR A 140 -13.21 21.60 4.69
C THR A 140 -13.05 20.79 3.42
N LEU A 141 -13.07 19.47 3.54
CA LEU A 141 -13.21 18.54 2.43
C LEU A 141 -14.68 18.08 2.32
N ASN A 142 -15.26 18.20 1.13
CA ASN A 142 -16.64 17.84 0.86
C ASN A 142 -16.83 16.37 0.48
N MET A 143 -15.95 15.49 0.97
CA MET A 143 -15.93 14.08 0.65
C MET A 143 -15.46 13.24 1.83
N GLU A 144 -15.83 11.96 1.83
CA GLU A 144 -15.29 10.97 2.76
C GLU A 144 -13.85 10.64 2.36
N VAL A 145 -12.92 10.63 3.32
CA VAL A 145 -11.52 10.22 3.09
C VAL A 145 -11.29 8.89 3.75
N LEU A 146 -10.92 7.87 2.97
CA LEU A 146 -10.65 6.52 3.46
C LEU A 146 -9.25 6.03 3.10
N HIS A 147 -8.66 5.28 4.01
CA HIS A 147 -7.55 4.40 3.65
C HIS A 147 -8.08 3.19 2.88
N ILE A 148 -7.31 2.69 1.89
CA ILE A 148 -7.76 1.56 1.05
C ILE A 148 -8.22 0.36 1.89
N SER A 149 -7.56 0.04 2.99
CA SER A 149 -7.97 -1.06 3.86
C SER A 149 -9.39 -0.88 4.43
N GLN A 150 -9.82 0.35 4.71
CA GLN A 150 -11.18 0.62 5.20
C GLN A 150 -12.23 0.38 4.12
N LEU A 151 -11.95 0.80 2.88
CA LEU A 151 -12.81 0.51 1.74
C LEU A 151 -12.90 -1.00 1.49
N LEU A 152 -11.75 -1.68 1.42
CA LEU A 152 -11.72 -3.13 1.19
C LEU A 152 -12.51 -3.90 2.24
N LEU A 153 -12.32 -3.61 3.54
CA LEU A 153 -13.07 -4.28 4.59
C LEU A 153 -14.58 -4.00 4.49
N ARG A 154 -14.98 -2.74 4.19
CA ARG A 154 -16.38 -2.37 3.95
C ARG A 154 -16.97 -3.25 2.84
N LEU A 155 -16.29 -3.36 1.71
CA LEU A 155 -16.75 -4.14 0.55
C LEU A 155 -16.75 -5.66 0.81
N ILE A 156 -15.80 -6.18 1.59
CA ILE A 156 -15.81 -7.59 2.04
C ILE A 156 -17.02 -7.86 2.93
N LYS A 157 -17.31 -7.00 3.91
CA LYS A 157 -18.47 -7.14 4.80
C LYS A 157 -19.81 -7.02 4.05
N GLU A 158 -19.85 -6.21 3.00
CA GLU A 158 -21.00 -6.06 2.10
C GLU A 158 -21.08 -7.18 1.05
N LYS A 159 -20.17 -8.15 1.07
CA LYS A 159 -20.08 -9.26 0.10
C LYS A 159 -19.91 -8.79 -1.36
N LYS A 160 -19.34 -7.61 -1.57
CA LYS A 160 -18.99 -7.07 -2.88
C LYS A 160 -17.61 -7.51 -3.35
N ILE A 161 -16.75 -7.94 -2.42
CA ILE A 161 -15.47 -8.58 -2.70
C ILE A 161 -15.59 -10.05 -2.30
N GLU A 162 -15.24 -10.93 -3.24
CA GLU A 162 -15.13 -12.35 -3.00
C GLU A 162 -13.65 -12.77 -3.03
N LEU A 163 -13.15 -13.17 -1.86
CA LEU A 163 -11.81 -13.71 -1.69
C LEU A 163 -11.87 -15.22 -1.92
N LYS A 164 -11.65 -15.66 -3.17
CA LYS A 164 -11.86 -17.07 -3.60
C LYS A 164 -10.59 -17.89 -3.70
N GLN A 165 -9.47 -17.21 -4.04
CA GLN A 165 -8.20 -17.92 -4.22
C GLN A 165 -7.50 -18.07 -2.87
N GLU A 166 -7.05 -19.28 -2.59
CA GLU A 166 -6.23 -19.53 -1.42
C GLU A 166 -4.84 -18.89 -1.57
N VAL A 167 -4.39 -18.22 -0.51
CA VAL A 167 -3.04 -17.68 -0.40
C VAL A 167 -2.32 -18.46 0.70
N LEU A 168 -1.65 -19.56 0.33
CA LEU A 168 -0.94 -20.43 1.26
C LEU A 168 0.36 -19.75 1.69
N SER A 169 0.31 -18.98 2.76
CA SER A 169 1.50 -18.32 3.34
C SER A 169 1.25 -17.96 4.81
N LYS A 170 2.32 -18.04 5.59
CA LYS A 170 2.34 -17.52 6.95
C LYS A 170 2.79 -16.07 6.95
N VAL A 171 1.96 -15.18 7.48
CA VAL A 171 2.20 -13.74 7.43
C VAL A 171 2.16 -13.10 8.81
N THR A 172 2.94 -12.01 8.97
CA THR A 172 2.83 -11.11 10.12
C THR A 172 2.62 -9.68 9.64
N TYR A 173 2.05 -8.81 10.51
CA TYR A 173 1.63 -7.48 10.10
C TYR A 173 2.38 -6.38 10.85
N HIS A 174 2.91 -5.41 10.09
CA HIS A 174 3.44 -4.17 10.63
C HIS A 174 2.37 -3.08 10.66
N ASP A 175 2.06 -2.56 11.83
CA ASP A 175 1.17 -1.41 12.00
C ASP A 175 1.84 -0.10 11.55
N PRO A 176 1.42 0.54 10.45
CA PRO A 176 1.92 1.86 10.08
C PRO A 176 1.51 2.90 11.13
N CYS A 177 2.46 3.65 11.66
CA CYS A 177 2.20 4.59 12.76
C CYS A 177 1.11 5.63 12.43
N HIS A 178 1.07 6.13 11.19
CA HIS A 178 0.06 7.10 10.76
C HIS A 178 -1.34 6.49 10.63
N LEU A 179 -1.46 5.20 10.30
CA LEU A 179 -2.75 4.52 10.23
C LEU A 179 -3.22 4.10 11.63
N GLY A 180 -2.34 3.44 12.40
CA GLY A 180 -2.64 2.98 13.76
C GLY A 180 -2.62 4.12 14.78
N ARG A 181 -1.43 4.49 15.26
CA ARG A 181 -1.25 5.44 16.38
C ARG A 181 -1.90 6.80 16.17
N HIS A 182 -1.84 7.33 14.94
CA HIS A 182 -2.33 8.66 14.64
C HIS A 182 -3.76 8.71 14.08
N SER A 183 -4.33 7.56 13.68
CA SER A 183 -5.68 7.50 13.09
C SER A 183 -6.56 6.41 13.69
N ASN A 184 -6.06 5.63 14.66
CA ASN A 184 -6.77 4.56 15.38
C ASN A 184 -7.36 3.44 14.48
N VAL A 185 -6.73 3.18 13.33
CA VAL A 185 -7.12 2.10 12.41
C VAL A 185 -6.18 0.92 12.59
N TYR A 186 -6.53 0.01 13.49
CA TYR A 186 -5.73 -1.17 13.83
C TYR A 186 -6.35 -2.50 13.37
N ASP A 187 -7.68 -2.62 13.53
CA ASP A 187 -8.37 -3.90 13.30
C ASP A 187 -8.65 -4.16 11.83
N THR A 188 -8.90 -3.11 11.06
CA THR A 188 -9.25 -3.19 9.64
C THR A 188 -8.29 -4.05 8.81
N PRO A 189 -6.96 -3.85 8.83
CA PRO A 189 -6.04 -4.72 8.10
C PRO A 189 -6.03 -6.16 8.62
N ARG A 190 -6.20 -6.35 9.93
CA ARG A 190 -6.24 -7.67 10.57
C ARG A 190 -7.46 -8.49 10.17
N GLU A 191 -8.62 -7.83 10.11
CA GLU A 191 -9.86 -8.48 9.66
C GLU A 191 -9.75 -8.93 8.19
N ILE A 192 -9.11 -8.11 7.33
CA ILE A 192 -8.86 -8.48 5.94
C ILE A 192 -7.92 -9.69 5.85
N LEU A 193 -6.79 -9.67 6.56
CA LEU A 193 -5.83 -10.78 6.56
C LEU A 193 -6.50 -12.09 7.00
N LYS A 194 -7.35 -12.05 8.03
CA LYS A 194 -8.10 -13.21 8.53
C LYS A 194 -9.18 -13.71 7.56
N ALA A 195 -9.65 -12.85 6.66
CA ALA A 195 -10.67 -13.20 5.67
C ALA A 195 -10.09 -13.88 4.43
N ILE A 196 -8.78 -13.79 4.19
CA ILE A 196 -8.12 -14.42 3.03
C ILE A 196 -7.98 -15.92 3.28
N PRO A 197 -8.55 -16.79 2.42
CA PRO A 197 -8.44 -18.23 2.57
C PRO A 197 -6.97 -18.71 2.50
N GLY A 198 -6.63 -19.69 3.33
CA GLY A 198 -5.30 -20.31 3.35
C GLY A 198 -4.21 -19.49 4.02
N LEU A 199 -4.49 -18.24 4.42
CA LEU A 199 -3.50 -17.37 5.06
C LEU A 199 -3.38 -17.65 6.56
N GLU A 200 -2.18 -17.97 7.03
CA GLU A 200 -1.87 -18.08 8.46
C GLU A 200 -1.38 -16.73 8.99
N PHE A 201 -2.25 -16.00 9.69
CA PHE A 201 -1.86 -14.71 10.27
C PHE A 201 -1.38 -14.86 11.71
N VAL A 202 -0.15 -14.39 11.99
CA VAL A 202 0.47 -14.38 13.32
C VAL A 202 0.87 -12.96 13.70
N GLU A 203 0.62 -12.59 14.96
CA GLU A 203 1.01 -11.28 15.49
C GLU A 203 2.47 -11.28 15.96
N MET A 204 3.12 -10.12 15.88
CA MET A 204 4.39 -9.87 16.58
C MET A 204 4.15 -9.59 18.06
N ASP A 205 5.19 -9.62 18.89
CA ASP A 205 5.10 -9.22 20.31
C ASP A 205 4.66 -7.77 20.49
N ARG A 206 5.13 -6.89 19.60
CA ARG A 206 4.83 -5.44 19.64
C ARG A 206 3.88 -5.08 18.51
N ILE A 207 2.62 -4.89 18.85
CA ILE A 207 1.53 -4.58 17.92
C ILE A 207 0.83 -3.29 18.29
N ARG A 208 0.00 -2.80 17.39
CA ARG A 208 -0.89 -1.65 17.59
C ARG A 208 -0.11 -0.41 18.03
N GLU A 209 -0.51 0.23 19.13
CA GLU A 209 0.15 1.40 19.71
C GLU A 209 1.62 1.16 20.12
N PHE A 210 1.97 -0.08 20.46
CA PHE A 210 3.34 -0.48 20.84
C PHE A 210 4.21 -0.91 19.66
N SER A 211 3.66 -0.93 18.44
CA SER A 211 4.41 -1.28 17.25
C SER A 211 5.62 -0.37 17.05
N ARG A 212 6.80 -0.94 16.79
CA ARG A 212 7.98 -0.16 16.42
C ARG A 212 7.74 0.55 15.09
N CYS A 213 8.20 1.79 14.97
CA CYS A 213 8.15 2.53 13.71
C CYS A 213 9.16 1.97 12.72
N CYS A 214 8.80 1.97 11.41
CA CYS A 214 9.73 1.66 10.33
C CYS A 214 10.78 2.75 10.07
N GLY A 215 10.58 3.94 10.65
CA GLY A 215 11.47 5.09 10.49
C GLY A 215 11.40 5.82 9.14
N ALA A 216 10.62 5.35 8.16
CA ALA A 216 10.71 5.88 6.80
C ALA A 216 9.92 7.17 6.56
N GLY A 217 8.86 7.42 7.35
CA GLY A 217 7.94 8.53 7.13
C GLY A 217 8.42 9.88 7.69
N GLY A 218 7.68 10.96 7.36
CA GLY A 218 7.84 12.27 7.96
C GLY A 218 9.17 12.98 7.66
N GLY A 219 9.83 12.66 6.54
CA GLY A 219 11.15 13.23 6.21
C GLY A 219 12.33 12.58 6.95
N PHE A 220 12.06 11.76 7.98
CA PHE A 220 13.12 11.21 8.86
C PHE A 220 14.16 10.38 8.11
N LYS A 221 13.73 9.53 7.16
CA LYS A 221 14.63 8.73 6.32
C LYS A 221 15.59 9.60 5.51
N ALA A 222 15.13 10.75 5.00
CA ALA A 222 15.97 11.65 4.20
C ALA A 222 17.06 12.33 5.03
N GLY A 223 16.75 12.69 6.28
CA GLY A 223 17.70 13.35 7.17
C GLY A 223 18.58 12.40 8.00
N PHE A 224 18.09 11.19 8.30
CA PHE A 224 18.71 10.26 9.26
C PHE A 224 18.67 8.81 8.77
N SER A 225 19.17 8.55 7.57
CA SER A 225 19.11 7.24 6.90
C SER A 225 19.68 6.10 7.73
N ASP A 226 20.80 6.29 8.43
CA ASP A 226 21.44 5.27 9.26
C ASP A 226 20.58 4.88 10.47
N ILE A 227 19.94 5.88 11.10
CA ILE A 227 19.05 5.63 12.24
C ILE A 227 17.78 4.92 11.73
N GLN A 228 17.24 5.39 10.60
CA GLN A 228 16.09 4.74 9.96
C GLN A 228 16.36 3.27 9.68
N ASN A 229 17.53 2.95 9.10
CA ASN A 229 17.90 1.57 8.79
C ASN A 229 17.96 0.71 10.08
N ARG A 230 18.54 1.20 11.16
CA ARG A 230 18.53 0.49 12.46
C ARG A 230 17.11 0.27 12.99
N MET A 231 16.23 1.28 12.89
CA MET A 231 14.82 1.15 13.31
C MET A 231 14.10 0.07 12.49
N ALA A 232 14.30 0.07 11.17
CA ALA A 232 13.74 -0.94 10.29
C ALA A 232 14.24 -2.35 10.63
N GLN A 233 15.55 -2.51 10.85
CA GLN A 233 16.14 -3.78 11.27
C GLN A 233 15.55 -4.30 12.57
N GLU A 234 15.37 -3.45 13.58
CA GLU A 234 14.73 -3.88 14.84
C GLU A 234 13.28 -4.34 14.63
N ARG A 235 12.54 -3.70 13.71
CA ARG A 235 11.19 -4.15 13.37
C ARG A 235 11.18 -5.46 12.59
N VAL A 236 12.12 -5.64 11.68
CA VAL A 236 12.29 -6.90 10.93
C VAL A 236 12.66 -8.04 11.87
N LYS A 237 13.52 -7.82 12.86
CA LYS A 237 13.83 -8.83 13.91
C LYS A 237 12.58 -9.22 14.72
N ASP A 238 11.68 -8.27 15.01
CA ASP A 238 10.39 -8.59 15.65
C ASP A 238 9.54 -9.52 14.74
N ALA A 239 9.56 -9.27 13.42
CA ALA A 239 8.84 -10.08 12.45
C ALA A 239 9.47 -11.47 12.26
N ASP A 240 10.80 -11.57 12.16
CA ASP A 240 11.51 -12.85 12.02
C ASP A 240 11.19 -13.83 13.16
N LYS A 241 11.00 -13.31 14.38
CA LYS A 241 10.65 -14.15 15.55
C LYS A 241 9.30 -14.86 15.42
N THR A 242 8.41 -14.38 14.57
CA THR A 242 7.09 -15.00 14.35
C THR A 242 7.16 -16.26 13.50
N GLY A 243 8.28 -16.48 12.81
CA GLY A 243 8.42 -17.54 11.81
C GLY A 243 7.54 -17.34 10.58
N ALA A 244 7.09 -16.09 10.33
CA ALA A 244 6.34 -15.76 9.12
C ALA A 244 7.25 -15.80 7.88
N GLU A 245 6.63 -16.01 6.72
CA GLU A 245 7.28 -15.95 5.41
C GLU A 245 7.20 -14.53 4.82
N ARG A 246 6.14 -13.80 5.18
CA ARG A 246 5.90 -12.44 4.67
C ARG A 246 5.69 -11.45 5.81
N LEU A 247 6.30 -10.27 5.65
CA LEU A 247 6.02 -9.10 6.47
C LEU A 247 5.05 -8.21 5.70
N VAL A 248 3.80 -8.14 6.17
CA VAL A 248 2.74 -7.37 5.52
C VAL A 248 2.65 -5.98 6.12
N THR A 249 2.44 -4.99 5.28
CA THR A 249 2.05 -3.62 5.68
C THR A 249 0.97 -3.08 4.75
N THR A 250 0.44 -1.90 5.05
CA THR A 250 -0.49 -1.18 4.18
C THR A 250 -0.09 0.30 4.13
N CYS A 251 1.15 0.53 3.71
CA CYS A 251 1.74 1.86 3.56
C CYS A 251 3.02 1.78 2.71
N PRO A 252 3.11 2.48 1.56
CA PRO A 252 4.29 2.44 0.69
C PRO A 252 5.57 2.95 1.38
N PHE A 253 5.50 3.92 2.29
CA PHE A 253 6.67 4.33 3.09
C PHE A 253 7.16 3.23 4.03
N CYS A 254 6.23 2.52 4.69
CA CYS A 254 6.60 1.39 5.56
C CYS A 254 7.16 0.23 4.74
N TYR A 255 6.55 -0.06 3.58
CA TYR A 255 7.07 -1.07 2.65
C TYR A 255 8.53 -0.77 2.29
N GLN A 256 8.82 0.43 1.78
CA GLN A 256 10.16 0.87 1.42
C GLN A 256 11.15 0.79 2.60
N GLY A 257 10.75 1.31 3.76
CA GLY A 257 11.62 1.33 4.94
C GLY A 257 11.94 -0.06 5.48
N LEU A 258 10.95 -0.95 5.53
CA LEU A 258 11.12 -2.32 6.03
C LEU A 258 11.87 -3.19 5.02
N GLN A 259 11.68 -2.98 3.71
CA GLN A 259 12.47 -3.66 2.68
C GLN A 259 13.97 -3.39 2.82
N ILE A 260 14.36 -2.15 3.18
CA ILE A 260 15.77 -1.81 3.50
C ILE A 260 16.25 -2.65 4.69
N GLY A 261 15.46 -2.77 5.74
CA GLY A 261 15.79 -3.57 6.92
C GLY A 261 15.92 -5.07 6.61
N ILE A 262 15.02 -5.62 5.80
CA ILE A 262 15.05 -7.02 5.33
C ILE A 262 16.35 -7.27 4.57
N THR A 263 16.70 -6.41 3.62
CA THR A 263 17.93 -6.52 2.82
C THR A 263 19.18 -6.43 3.71
N ALA A 264 19.22 -5.46 4.63
CA ALA A 264 20.36 -5.26 5.52
C ALA A 264 20.62 -6.46 6.47
N LEU A 265 19.56 -7.12 6.94
CA LEU A 265 19.64 -8.31 7.79
C LEU A 265 19.77 -9.61 7.00
N LYS A 266 19.62 -9.58 5.67
CA LYS A 266 19.49 -10.77 4.83
C LYS A 266 18.38 -11.70 5.36
N SER A 267 17.28 -11.10 5.85
CA SER A 267 16.13 -11.85 6.34
C SER A 267 15.45 -12.59 5.18
N ARG A 268 14.82 -13.72 5.49
CA ARG A 268 14.04 -14.51 4.51
C ARG A 268 12.62 -13.98 4.30
N LEU A 269 12.21 -12.98 5.07
CA LEU A 269 10.91 -12.37 4.93
C LEU A 269 10.74 -11.72 3.55
N LYS A 270 9.63 -12.00 2.90
CA LYS A 270 9.20 -11.24 1.71
C LYS A 270 8.38 -10.04 2.18
N MET A 271 8.77 -8.81 1.78
CA MET A 271 7.93 -7.63 2.00
C MET A 271 6.70 -7.71 1.11
N THR A 272 5.53 -7.42 1.66
CA THR A 272 4.25 -7.56 0.94
C THR A 272 3.30 -6.44 1.36
N ASP A 273 2.58 -5.84 0.42
CA ASP A 273 1.48 -4.93 0.75
C ASP A 273 0.16 -5.70 0.91
N LEU A 274 -0.73 -5.17 1.75
CA LEU A 274 -2.05 -5.77 1.96
C LEU A 274 -2.86 -5.87 0.66
N SER A 275 -2.75 -4.87 -0.22
CA SER A 275 -3.44 -4.85 -1.52
C SER A 275 -2.98 -6.00 -2.43
N GLU A 276 -1.70 -6.39 -2.36
CA GLU A 276 -1.16 -7.55 -3.09
C GLU A 276 -1.88 -8.84 -2.69
N LEU A 277 -2.02 -9.09 -1.38
CA LEU A 277 -2.69 -10.29 -0.88
C LEU A 277 -4.18 -10.33 -1.24
N VAL A 278 -4.85 -9.18 -1.18
CA VAL A 278 -6.25 -9.05 -1.59
C VAL A 278 -6.39 -9.32 -3.09
N ALA A 279 -5.55 -8.72 -3.93
CA ALA A 279 -5.56 -8.93 -5.37
C ALA A 279 -5.32 -10.41 -5.73
N LEU A 280 -4.36 -11.06 -5.06
CA LEU A 280 -4.11 -12.51 -5.22
C LEU A 280 -5.35 -13.33 -4.87
N SER A 281 -5.99 -13.04 -3.74
CA SER A 281 -7.17 -13.78 -3.30
C SER A 281 -8.42 -13.50 -4.16
N MET A 282 -8.50 -12.33 -4.79
CA MET A 282 -9.50 -12.03 -5.82
C MET A 282 -9.22 -12.70 -7.17
N GLY A 283 -8.01 -13.26 -7.36
CA GLY A 283 -7.58 -13.87 -8.63
C GLY A 283 -7.13 -12.88 -9.71
N ILE A 284 -6.89 -11.62 -9.35
CA ILE A 284 -6.46 -10.54 -10.26
C ILE A 284 -4.98 -10.16 -10.10
N GLY A 285 -4.34 -10.57 -9.00
CA GLY A 285 -2.92 -10.33 -8.76
C GLY A 285 -2.00 -11.31 -9.48
N ALA A 286 -0.74 -10.96 -9.67
CA ALA A 286 0.29 -11.90 -10.09
C ALA A 286 0.49 -12.96 -8.98
N LYS A 287 0.40 -14.26 -9.33
CA LYS A 287 0.77 -15.32 -8.39
C LYS A 287 2.27 -15.19 -8.12
N GLY A 288 2.63 -14.79 -6.92
CA GLY A 288 4.01 -14.61 -6.48
C GLY A 288 4.72 -15.91 -6.14
#